data_4ba80660038f97985cfdeddf21ac0373
#
_entry.id   4ba80660038f97985cfdeddf21ac0373
#
_cell.length_a   1.000
_cell.length_b   1.000
_cell.length_c   1.000
_cell.angle_alpha   90.00
_cell.angle_beta   90.00
_cell.angle_gamma   90.00
#
_symmetry.space_group_name_H-M   'P 1'
#
loop_
_entity.id
_entity.type
_entity.pdbx_description
1 polymer ?
#
loop_
_entity_poly.entity_id
_entity_poly.type
_entity_poly.pdbx_seq_one_letter_code
_entity_poly.pdbx_strand_id
1 'polypeptide(L)'
;IAEGTGPLDTPIQQVMTKNPCCLPSHADAFEAAMLMAEHHFAHLCVIDDDRKLIGVVSERDLFSLQRVDLVNLARTIGTATHLRTLVSLRTDVSRLVDAMLAHGADSGQVVKIITTLNDVTVRRVLELNLKKNDPSIPFTWLTFDSEGRQEQTLLTDQDNGILFETPEDM
;
A
#
# COMPACT_ATOMS: atom_id res chain seq x y z
N ILE A 1 11.96 -15.31 -13.79
CA ILE A 1 11.41 -16.66 -14.08
C ILE A 1 9.94 -16.52 -14.47
N ALA A 2 9.16 -15.68 -13.80
CA ALA A 2 7.74 -15.48 -14.11
C ALA A 2 7.48 -14.85 -15.49
N GLU A 3 8.43 -14.09 -16.03
CA GLU A 3 8.31 -13.41 -17.33
C GLU A 3 8.81 -14.26 -18.52
N GLY A 4 9.38 -15.44 -18.27
CA GLY A 4 9.76 -16.40 -19.33
C GLY A 4 10.83 -15.93 -20.31
N THR A 5 11.56 -14.87 -20.02
CA THR A 5 12.44 -14.17 -20.96
C THR A 5 13.94 -14.47 -20.81
N GLY A 6 14.31 -15.29 -19.82
CA GLY A 6 15.72 -15.64 -19.58
C GLY A 6 16.07 -17.08 -19.91
N PRO A 7 17.30 -17.40 -20.37
CA PRO A 7 17.78 -18.76 -20.46
C PRO A 7 17.70 -19.47 -19.11
N LEU A 8 17.44 -20.76 -19.09
CA LEU A 8 17.37 -21.57 -17.85
C LEU A 8 18.69 -21.56 -17.05
N ASP A 9 19.80 -21.25 -17.70
CA ASP A 9 21.13 -21.15 -17.08
C ASP A 9 21.45 -19.75 -16.51
N THR A 10 20.48 -18.83 -16.50
CA THR A 10 20.70 -17.50 -15.95
C THR A 10 20.87 -17.59 -14.43
N PRO A 11 22.00 -17.10 -13.85
CA PRO A 11 22.19 -17.09 -12.40
C PRO A 11 21.05 -16.35 -11.69
N ILE A 12 20.54 -16.94 -10.59
CA ILE A 12 19.41 -16.37 -9.85
C ILE A 12 19.65 -14.95 -9.36
N GLN A 13 20.91 -14.60 -9.07
CA GLN A 13 21.32 -13.24 -8.67
C GLN A 13 21.00 -12.15 -9.71
N GLN A 14 20.85 -12.53 -10.97
CA GLN A 14 20.53 -11.60 -12.06
C GLN A 14 19.02 -11.35 -12.20
N VAL A 15 18.20 -12.26 -11.70
CA VAL A 15 16.74 -12.23 -11.84
C VAL A 15 15.99 -12.05 -10.52
N MET A 16 16.69 -12.16 -9.39
CA MET A 16 16.07 -11.98 -8.06
C MET A 16 15.86 -10.50 -7.75
N THR A 17 14.87 -10.21 -6.92
CA THR A 17 14.70 -8.90 -6.29
C THR A 17 15.87 -8.65 -5.32
N LYS A 18 16.63 -7.58 -5.55
CA LYS A 18 17.71 -7.15 -4.67
C LYS A 18 17.11 -6.38 -3.48
N ASN A 19 17.68 -6.58 -2.28
CA ASN A 19 17.25 -5.90 -1.05
C ASN A 19 15.74 -6.07 -0.80
N PRO A 20 15.25 -7.31 -0.61
CA PRO A 20 13.83 -7.54 -0.34
C PRO A 20 13.41 -6.81 0.93
N CYS A 21 12.14 -6.40 0.99
CA CYS A 21 11.57 -5.87 2.20
C CYS A 21 11.54 -6.95 3.28
N CYS A 22 12.05 -6.62 4.46
CA CYS A 22 12.16 -7.55 5.58
C CYS A 22 11.39 -7.03 6.78
N LEU A 23 10.82 -7.96 7.53
CA LEU A 23 10.10 -7.74 8.77
C LEU A 23 10.96 -8.29 9.93
N PRO A 24 11.14 -7.55 11.04
CA PRO A 24 11.84 -8.09 12.19
C PRO A 24 11.01 -9.19 12.87
N SER A 25 11.66 -10.14 13.55
CA SER A 25 11.01 -11.31 14.16
C SER A 25 10.00 -10.98 15.25
N HIS A 26 10.14 -9.82 15.86
CA HIS A 26 9.24 -9.33 16.92
C HIS A 26 8.05 -8.53 16.39
N ALA A 27 7.99 -8.26 15.08
CA ALA A 27 6.87 -7.57 14.46
C ALA A 27 5.59 -8.42 14.51
N ASP A 28 4.47 -7.78 14.63
CA ASP A 28 3.19 -8.47 14.68
C ASP A 28 2.58 -8.70 13.26
N ALA A 29 1.52 -9.51 13.22
CA ALA A 29 0.83 -9.82 11.97
C ALA A 29 0.17 -8.60 11.33
N PHE A 30 -0.14 -7.57 12.12
CA PHE A 30 -0.69 -6.31 11.63
C PHE A 30 0.38 -5.52 10.86
N GLU A 31 1.59 -5.40 11.40
CA GLU A 31 2.73 -4.76 10.72
C GLU A 31 3.06 -5.48 9.41
N ALA A 32 3.01 -6.83 9.40
CA ALA A 32 3.17 -7.60 8.17
C ALA A 32 2.08 -7.26 7.13
N ALA A 33 0.81 -7.21 7.54
CA ALA A 33 -0.30 -6.86 6.67
C ALA A 33 -0.18 -5.44 6.12
N MET A 34 0.25 -4.48 6.94
CA MET A 34 0.48 -3.09 6.53
C MET A 34 1.55 -2.98 5.45
N LEU A 35 2.72 -3.59 5.65
CA LEU A 35 3.81 -3.59 4.67
C LEU A 35 3.38 -4.26 3.36
N MET A 36 2.64 -5.36 3.43
CA MET A 36 2.10 -6.03 2.23
C MET A 36 1.12 -5.13 1.48
N ALA A 37 0.23 -4.41 2.19
CA ALA A 37 -0.74 -3.50 1.60
C ALA A 37 -0.06 -2.27 0.96
N GLU A 38 0.88 -1.64 1.66
CA GLU A 38 1.59 -0.43 1.22
C GLU A 38 2.43 -0.68 -0.04
N HIS A 39 3.13 -1.80 -0.07
CA HIS A 39 4.05 -2.14 -1.15
C HIS A 39 3.49 -3.14 -2.18
N HIS A 40 2.25 -3.58 -2.02
CA HIS A 40 1.62 -4.62 -2.85
C HIS A 40 2.41 -5.94 -2.92
N PHE A 41 3.05 -6.32 -1.82
CA PHE A 41 3.77 -7.58 -1.72
C PHE A 41 2.85 -8.71 -1.26
N ALA A 42 3.04 -9.90 -1.83
CA ALA A 42 2.37 -11.11 -1.38
C ALA A 42 3.19 -11.92 -0.36
N HIS A 43 4.47 -11.57 -0.17
CA HIS A 43 5.41 -12.25 0.72
C HIS A 43 6.37 -11.25 1.32
N LEU A 44 6.74 -11.46 2.61
CA LEU A 44 7.76 -10.71 3.33
C LEU A 44 8.77 -11.67 3.95
N CYS A 45 10.04 -11.30 3.87
CA CYS A 45 11.10 -11.98 4.59
C CYS A 45 11.04 -11.62 6.07
N VAL A 46 11.23 -12.59 6.97
CA VAL A 46 11.36 -12.36 8.41
C VAL A 46 12.81 -12.54 8.81
N ILE A 47 13.37 -11.56 9.51
CA ILE A 47 14.77 -11.54 9.95
C ILE A 47 14.87 -11.44 11.47
N ASP A 48 15.94 -12.00 12.04
CA ASP A 48 16.32 -11.80 13.43
C ASP A 48 17.09 -10.49 13.64
N ASP A 49 17.53 -10.25 14.89
CA ASP A 49 18.27 -9.05 15.28
C ASP A 49 19.66 -8.96 14.61
N ASP A 50 20.24 -10.10 14.20
CA ASP A 50 21.47 -10.19 13.42
C ASP A 50 21.25 -10.03 11.91
N ARG A 51 20.02 -9.67 11.48
CA ARG A 51 19.59 -9.55 10.08
C ARG A 51 19.67 -10.86 9.28
N LYS A 52 19.63 -11.99 9.94
CA LYS A 52 19.59 -13.30 9.30
C LYS A 52 18.14 -13.68 8.98
N LEU A 53 17.93 -14.22 7.78
CA LEU A 53 16.63 -14.73 7.38
C LEU A 53 16.23 -15.93 8.25
N ILE A 54 15.11 -15.82 8.95
CA ILE A 54 14.55 -16.87 9.80
C ILE A 54 13.22 -17.42 9.30
N GLY A 55 12.59 -16.73 8.34
CA GLY A 55 11.35 -17.20 7.75
C GLY A 55 10.85 -16.30 6.63
N VAL A 56 9.72 -16.72 6.06
CA VAL A 56 8.95 -15.94 5.09
C VAL A 56 7.49 -16.03 5.51
N VAL A 57 6.80 -14.90 5.58
CA VAL A 57 5.36 -14.83 5.79
C VAL A 57 4.69 -14.46 4.49
N SER A 58 3.62 -15.15 4.16
CA SER A 58 2.80 -14.85 2.98
C SER A 58 1.48 -14.21 3.37
N GLU A 59 0.86 -13.51 2.41
CA GLU A 59 -0.51 -13.04 2.54
C GLU A 59 -1.46 -14.17 3.00
N ARG A 60 -1.28 -15.39 2.45
CA ARG A 60 -2.09 -16.55 2.81
C ARG A 60 -1.92 -16.97 4.28
N ASP A 61 -0.72 -16.82 4.86
CA ASP A 61 -0.49 -17.11 6.26
C ASP A 61 -1.23 -16.12 7.15
N LEU A 62 -1.29 -14.84 6.75
CA LEU A 62 -2.09 -13.83 7.42
C LEU A 62 -3.60 -14.10 7.26
N PHE A 63 -4.04 -14.68 6.15
CA PHE A 63 -5.42 -15.09 5.93
C PHE A 63 -5.91 -16.07 7.00
N SER A 64 -5.08 -17.03 7.37
CA SER A 64 -5.43 -18.01 8.41
C SER A 64 -5.66 -17.38 9.78
N LEU A 65 -5.18 -16.16 10.00
CA LEU A 65 -5.30 -15.40 11.24
C LEU A 65 -6.49 -14.41 11.26
N GLN A 66 -7.43 -14.51 10.32
CA GLN A 66 -8.64 -13.65 10.20
C GLN A 66 -8.39 -12.15 10.02
N ARG A 67 -7.21 -11.74 9.50
CA ARG A 67 -6.86 -10.31 9.29
C ARG A 67 -6.79 -9.91 7.81
N VAL A 68 -7.63 -10.49 7.02
CA VAL A 68 -7.49 -10.68 5.56
C VAL A 68 -7.90 -9.49 4.71
N ASP A 69 -8.84 -8.70 5.20
CA ASP A 69 -9.51 -7.74 4.33
C ASP A 69 -8.61 -6.59 3.88
N LEU A 70 -7.61 -6.20 4.68
CA LEU A 70 -6.74 -5.06 4.38
C LEU A 70 -5.92 -5.25 3.10
N VAL A 71 -5.20 -6.37 2.98
CA VAL A 71 -4.30 -6.59 1.83
C VAL A 71 -5.09 -6.72 0.53
N ASN A 72 -6.20 -7.46 0.58
CA ASN A 72 -7.11 -7.58 -0.57
C ASN A 72 -7.74 -6.25 -0.95
N LEU A 73 -8.17 -5.48 0.04
CA LEU A 73 -8.80 -4.18 -0.18
C LEU A 73 -7.79 -3.20 -0.80
N ALA A 74 -6.57 -3.11 -0.26
CA ALA A 74 -5.50 -2.28 -0.82
C ALA A 74 -5.16 -2.69 -2.27
N ARG A 75 -5.06 -4.00 -2.54
CA ARG A 75 -4.84 -4.51 -3.90
C ARG A 75 -5.99 -4.15 -4.84
N THR A 76 -7.23 -4.33 -4.41
CA THR A 76 -8.42 -4.00 -5.21
C THR A 76 -8.47 -2.52 -5.52
N ILE A 77 -8.16 -1.65 -4.55
CA ILE A 77 -8.02 -0.22 -4.76
C ILE A 77 -6.91 0.07 -5.77
N GLY A 78 -5.69 -0.45 -5.56
CA GLY A 78 -4.52 -0.19 -6.41
C GLY A 78 -4.67 -0.69 -7.85
N THR A 79 -5.51 -1.71 -8.10
CA THR A 79 -5.76 -2.27 -9.43
C THR A 79 -7.08 -1.80 -10.07
N ALA A 80 -7.87 -0.97 -9.38
CA ALA A 80 -9.14 -0.45 -9.91
C ALA A 80 -8.94 0.26 -11.26
N THR A 81 -9.78 -0.05 -12.23
CA THR A 81 -9.69 0.53 -13.59
C THR A 81 -10.60 1.74 -13.79
N HIS A 82 -11.52 1.99 -12.86
CA HIS A 82 -12.49 3.05 -12.94
C HIS A 82 -12.69 3.74 -11.59
N LEU A 83 -12.90 5.06 -11.59
CA LEU A 83 -13.17 5.84 -10.38
C LEU A 83 -14.41 5.35 -9.62
N ARG A 84 -15.45 4.88 -10.33
CA ARG A 84 -16.66 4.33 -9.70
C ARG A 84 -16.35 3.13 -8.80
N THR A 85 -15.37 2.31 -9.17
CA THR A 85 -14.93 1.18 -8.34
C THR A 85 -14.34 1.70 -7.02
N LEU A 86 -13.51 2.74 -7.05
CA LEU A 86 -12.93 3.34 -5.85
C LEU A 86 -14.02 3.88 -4.91
N VAL A 87 -15.04 4.53 -5.47
CA VAL A 87 -16.18 5.03 -4.67
C VAL A 87 -16.92 3.88 -3.98
N SER A 88 -17.15 2.76 -4.69
CA SER A 88 -17.86 1.60 -4.08
C SER A 88 -17.07 0.92 -2.98
N LEU A 89 -15.74 0.92 -3.05
CA LEU A 89 -14.86 0.31 -2.04
C LEU A 89 -14.84 1.07 -0.70
N ARG A 90 -15.35 2.31 -0.65
CA ARG A 90 -15.46 3.08 0.60
C ARG A 90 -16.28 2.35 1.67
N THR A 91 -17.33 1.64 1.26
CA THR A 91 -18.14 0.83 2.18
C THR A 91 -17.33 -0.34 2.75
N ASP A 92 -16.43 -0.93 1.96
CA ASP A 92 -15.59 -2.03 2.41
C ASP A 92 -14.52 -1.54 3.38
N VAL A 93 -13.96 -0.33 3.19
CA VAL A 93 -13.08 0.34 4.16
C VAL A 93 -13.80 0.53 5.51
N SER A 94 -15.04 1.03 5.49
CA SER A 94 -15.83 1.20 6.73
C SER A 94 -16.06 -0.12 7.44
N ARG A 95 -16.43 -1.18 6.71
CA ARG A 95 -16.61 -2.53 7.28
C ARG A 95 -15.34 -3.10 7.89
N LEU A 96 -14.18 -2.86 7.25
CA LEU A 96 -12.88 -3.27 7.79
C LEU A 96 -12.61 -2.57 9.13
N VAL A 97 -12.84 -1.26 9.20
CA VAL A 97 -12.68 -0.47 10.43
C VAL A 97 -13.62 -0.96 11.53
N ASP A 98 -14.90 -1.19 11.21
CA ASP A 98 -15.88 -1.71 12.17
C ASP A 98 -15.45 -3.08 12.72
N ALA A 99 -14.96 -3.97 11.85
CA ALA A 99 -14.44 -5.27 12.24
C ALA A 99 -13.21 -5.15 13.14
N MET A 100 -12.29 -4.24 12.83
CA MET A 100 -11.11 -3.99 13.66
C MET A 100 -11.49 -3.53 15.07
N LEU A 101 -12.38 -2.55 15.17
CA LEU A 101 -12.86 -2.02 16.44
C LEU A 101 -13.57 -3.11 17.26
N ALA A 102 -14.41 -3.94 16.61
CA ALA A 102 -15.10 -5.07 17.26
C ALA A 102 -14.13 -6.12 17.82
N HIS A 103 -12.92 -6.24 17.24
CA HIS A 103 -11.86 -7.16 17.68
C HIS A 103 -10.80 -6.49 18.58
N GLY A 104 -11.05 -5.26 19.04
CA GLY A 104 -10.23 -4.58 20.04
C GLY A 104 -9.00 -3.88 19.48
N ALA A 105 -8.98 -3.55 18.20
CA ALA A 105 -7.93 -2.70 17.65
C ALA A 105 -7.92 -1.32 18.34
N ASP A 106 -6.73 -0.82 18.63
CA ASP A 106 -6.59 0.52 19.18
C ASP A 106 -6.77 1.62 18.09
N SER A 107 -6.98 2.85 18.54
CA SER A 107 -7.23 3.98 17.63
C SER A 107 -6.05 4.27 16.70
N GLY A 108 -4.82 4.07 17.15
CA GLY A 108 -3.62 4.29 16.34
C GLY A 108 -3.54 3.29 15.18
N GLN A 109 -3.86 2.01 15.45
CA GLN A 109 -3.94 0.98 14.42
C GLN A 109 -5.01 1.30 13.38
N VAL A 110 -6.20 1.75 13.83
CA VAL A 110 -7.30 2.11 12.93
C VAL A 110 -6.93 3.29 12.05
N VAL A 111 -6.38 4.36 12.64
CA VAL A 111 -5.95 5.56 11.92
C VAL A 111 -4.87 5.22 10.88
N LYS A 112 -3.88 4.42 11.24
CA LYS A 112 -2.82 3.99 10.32
C LYS A 112 -3.36 3.22 9.11
N ILE A 113 -4.34 2.34 9.32
CA ILE A 113 -5.00 1.62 8.21
C ILE A 113 -5.78 2.57 7.31
N ILE A 114 -6.58 3.47 7.89
CA ILE A 114 -7.36 4.43 7.11
C ILE A 114 -6.42 5.27 6.25
N THR A 115 -5.36 5.82 6.82
CA THR A 115 -4.38 6.64 6.08
C THR A 115 -3.73 5.83 4.95
N THR A 116 -3.27 4.60 5.23
CA THR A 116 -2.66 3.75 4.18
C THR A 116 -3.62 3.49 3.03
N LEU A 117 -4.89 3.17 3.30
CA LEU A 117 -5.88 2.93 2.25
C LEU A 117 -6.24 4.21 1.49
N ASN A 118 -6.24 5.36 2.16
CA ASN A 118 -6.42 6.66 1.51
C ASN A 118 -5.24 6.98 0.58
N ASP A 119 -4.00 6.77 1.01
CA ASP A 119 -2.79 6.97 0.18
C ASP A 119 -2.84 6.13 -1.08
N VAL A 120 -3.19 4.83 -0.97
CA VAL A 120 -3.36 3.94 -2.13
C VAL A 120 -4.48 4.45 -3.05
N THR A 121 -5.56 4.96 -2.46
CA THR A 121 -6.70 5.50 -3.22
C THR A 121 -6.32 6.78 -3.97
N VAL A 122 -5.67 7.74 -3.31
CA VAL A 122 -5.21 9.00 -3.92
C VAL A 122 -4.25 8.70 -5.06
N ARG A 123 -3.26 7.84 -4.83
CA ARG A 123 -2.31 7.41 -5.87
C ARG A 123 -3.05 6.83 -7.07
N ARG A 124 -4.03 5.95 -6.83
CA ARG A 124 -4.79 5.33 -7.91
C ARG A 124 -5.67 6.32 -8.67
N VAL A 125 -6.28 7.27 -7.99
CA VAL A 125 -7.05 8.36 -8.60
C VAL A 125 -6.15 9.20 -9.51
N LEU A 126 -4.96 9.57 -9.04
CA LEU A 126 -3.97 10.30 -9.84
C LEU A 126 -3.58 9.51 -11.09
N GLU A 127 -3.19 8.23 -10.95
CA GLU A 127 -2.82 7.37 -12.08
C GLU A 127 -3.93 7.26 -13.14
N LEU A 128 -5.18 7.09 -12.70
CA LEU A 128 -6.33 6.99 -13.61
C LEU A 128 -6.60 8.31 -14.36
N ASN A 129 -6.36 9.44 -13.71
CA ASN A 129 -6.52 10.75 -14.34
C ASN A 129 -5.36 11.09 -15.28
N LEU A 130 -4.13 10.83 -14.88
CA LEU A 130 -2.93 11.09 -15.67
C LEU A 130 -2.88 10.26 -16.96
N LYS A 131 -3.42 9.04 -16.93
CA LYS A 131 -3.59 8.24 -18.17
C LYS A 131 -4.46 8.91 -19.23
N LYS A 132 -5.37 9.79 -18.82
CA LYS A 132 -6.29 10.49 -19.73
C LYS A 132 -5.85 11.91 -20.03
N ASN A 133 -5.22 12.55 -19.08
CA ASN A 133 -4.88 13.97 -19.10
C ASN A 133 -3.41 14.11 -18.67
N ASP A 134 -2.49 13.86 -19.60
CA ASP A 134 -1.07 14.09 -19.36
C ASP A 134 -0.83 15.59 -19.21
N PRO A 135 -0.38 16.08 -18.04
CA PRO A 135 -0.12 17.51 -17.83
C PRO A 135 1.08 18.04 -18.63
N SER A 136 1.88 17.17 -19.26
CA SER A 136 3.11 17.50 -20.00
C SER A 136 4.20 18.20 -19.16
N ILE A 137 3.94 18.45 -17.88
CA ILE A 137 4.86 19.11 -16.94
C ILE A 137 5.03 18.19 -15.74
N PRO A 138 6.26 17.86 -15.31
CA PRO A 138 6.52 17.14 -14.10
C PRO A 138 5.96 17.89 -12.89
N PHE A 139 5.32 17.16 -11.98
CA PHE A 139 4.82 17.74 -10.75
C PHE A 139 4.97 16.78 -9.57
N THR A 140 4.94 17.34 -8.37
CA THR A 140 4.89 16.61 -7.11
C THR A 140 3.54 16.87 -6.45
N TRP A 141 2.84 15.79 -6.09
CA TRP A 141 1.64 15.87 -5.27
C TRP A 141 2.03 15.96 -3.81
N LEU A 142 1.49 16.93 -3.10
CA LEU A 142 1.73 17.18 -1.68
C LEU A 142 0.44 16.95 -0.90
N THR A 143 0.56 16.28 0.23
CA THR A 143 -0.53 16.10 1.21
C THR A 143 -0.21 16.89 2.47
N PHE A 144 -1.22 17.52 3.04
CA PHE A 144 -1.08 18.38 4.21
C PHE A 144 -1.99 17.89 5.33
N ASP A 145 -1.95 18.59 6.46
CA ASP A 145 -2.77 18.43 7.65
C ASP A 145 -2.86 16.98 8.14
N SER A 146 -4.04 16.42 8.32
CA SER A 146 -4.25 15.07 8.86
C SER A 146 -3.66 13.98 7.95
N GLU A 147 -3.71 14.17 6.63
CA GLU A 147 -3.10 13.25 5.67
C GLU A 147 -1.57 13.30 5.77
N GLY A 148 -0.98 14.50 5.74
CA GLY A 148 0.46 14.70 5.87
C GLY A 148 1.04 14.21 7.21
N ARG A 149 0.25 14.21 8.29
CA ARG A 149 0.63 13.65 9.60
C ARG A 149 0.25 12.18 9.80
N GLN A 150 -0.37 11.55 8.81
CA GLN A 150 -0.88 10.18 8.89
C GLN A 150 -1.92 9.96 10.01
N GLU A 151 -2.81 10.93 10.20
CA GLU A 151 -3.83 10.96 11.27
C GLU A 151 -5.26 10.99 10.71
N GLN A 152 -5.48 10.50 9.48
CA GLN A 152 -6.78 10.56 8.83
C GLN A 152 -7.82 9.67 9.50
N THR A 153 -9.08 10.11 9.44
CA THR A 153 -10.26 9.35 9.85
C THR A 153 -11.12 9.00 8.63
N LEU A 154 -12.20 8.22 8.82
CA LEU A 154 -13.10 7.81 7.72
C LEU A 154 -13.75 8.99 6.98
N LEU A 155 -13.97 10.10 7.66
CA LEU A 155 -14.58 11.33 7.12
C LEU A 155 -13.60 12.48 7.33
N THR A 156 -12.59 12.55 6.52
CA THR A 156 -11.55 13.59 6.56
C THR A 156 -11.59 14.39 5.27
N ASP A 157 -11.43 15.70 5.38
CA ASP A 157 -11.15 16.58 4.25
C ASP A 157 -9.77 16.26 3.68
N GLN A 158 -9.57 16.55 2.41
CA GLN A 158 -8.28 16.36 1.75
C GLN A 158 -7.64 17.71 1.46
N ASP A 159 -6.54 17.98 2.17
CA ASP A 159 -5.73 19.18 1.96
C ASP A 159 -4.54 18.83 1.10
N ASN A 160 -4.64 19.15 -0.19
CA ASN A 160 -3.66 18.76 -1.19
C ASN A 160 -3.05 19.97 -1.89
N GLY A 161 -1.82 19.83 -2.34
CA GLY A 161 -1.12 20.81 -3.17
C GLY A 161 -0.39 20.16 -4.32
N ILE A 162 -0.08 20.97 -5.32
CA ILE A 162 0.73 20.56 -6.46
C ILE A 162 1.93 21.50 -6.55
N LEU A 163 3.13 20.94 -6.54
CA LEU A 163 4.36 21.65 -6.82
C LEU A 163 4.84 21.28 -8.23
N PHE A 164 5.08 22.27 -9.06
CA PHE A 164 5.58 22.08 -10.43
C PHE A 164 6.56 23.20 -10.80
N GLU A 165 7.43 22.92 -11.75
CA GLU A 165 8.33 23.91 -12.34
C GLU A 165 7.65 24.58 -13.53
N THR A 166 7.63 25.90 -13.54
CA THR A 166 7.14 26.66 -14.71
C THR A 166 8.19 26.58 -15.79
N PRO A 167 7.86 26.17 -17.02
CA PRO A 167 8.79 26.25 -18.16
C PRO A 167 9.27 27.69 -18.36
N GLU A 168 10.58 27.86 -18.62
CA GLU A 168 11.20 29.18 -18.76
C GLU A 168 10.64 30.03 -19.93
N ASP A 169 9.82 29.41 -20.81
CA ASP A 169 9.32 30.02 -22.07
C ASP A 169 7.79 30.22 -22.09
N MET A 170 7.14 30.46 -20.93
CA MET A 170 5.71 30.87 -20.92
C MET A 170 5.52 32.32 -20.58
#